data_841fd38d293a9ebb6c8101e4546de5b2
#
_entry.id   841fd38d293a9ebb6c8101e4546de5b2
#
_cell.length_a   1.000
_cell.length_b   1.000
_cell.length_c   1.000
_cell.angle_alpha   90.00
_cell.angle_beta   90.00
_cell.angle_gamma   90.00
#
_symmetry.space_group_name_H-M   'P 1'
#
loop_
_entity.id
_entity.type
_entity.pdbx_description
1 polymer ?
#
loop_
_entity_poly.entity_id
_entity_poly.type
_entity_poly.pdbx_seq_one_letter_code
_entity_poly.pdbx_strand_id
1 'polypeptide(L)'
;MCVATLAAASLAGGCKPKDTSKPPCEEPPAIQALMQVSDVVNVGEGGESWPTTLIVYQLKGATSLDQPLDPVAIEEQGEAVFGDEFVDKREIVAYPKTSDKAKIALKPITTHLVVVAKLREKIGSAWYASMAVPQNTRDDQCAATARGEEAVMPCLYVALERSELAGGAFAPAGFDLSVFETLCAAPSGQKKKKRPK
;
A
#
# COMPACT_ATOMS: atom_id res chain seq x y z
N MET A 1 72.47 -8.05 44.67
CA MET A 1 71.34 -8.94 44.35
C MET A 1 70.15 -8.05 43.96
N CYS A 2 69.94 -7.84 42.63
CA CYS A 2 68.82 -7.07 42.14
C CYS A 2 67.73 -8.05 41.65
N VAL A 3 66.53 -7.97 42.26
CA VAL A 3 65.38 -8.75 41.89
C VAL A 3 64.55 -7.88 40.89
N ALA A 4 64.51 -8.31 39.63
CA ALA A 4 63.70 -7.69 38.59
C ALA A 4 62.27 -8.25 38.65
N THR A 5 61.31 -7.37 38.94
CA THR A 5 59.86 -7.69 38.91
C THR A 5 59.31 -7.40 37.50
N LEU A 6 58.93 -8.45 36.77
CA LEU A 6 58.23 -8.32 35.52
C LEU A 6 56.77 -7.97 35.79
N ALA A 7 56.28 -6.81 35.32
CA ALA A 7 54.87 -6.44 35.27
C ALA A 7 54.26 -6.93 33.97
N ALA A 8 53.34 -7.89 34.06
CA ALA A 8 52.55 -8.34 32.93
C ALA A 8 51.36 -7.39 32.73
N ALA A 9 51.37 -6.61 31.63
CA ALA A 9 50.24 -5.78 31.21
C ALA A 9 49.22 -6.62 30.46
N SER A 10 48.09 -6.90 31.09
CA SER A 10 46.93 -7.57 30.47
C SER A 10 46.15 -6.57 29.59
N LEU A 11 46.31 -6.68 28.30
CA LEU A 11 45.46 -5.98 27.32
C LEU A 11 44.07 -6.64 27.28
N ALA A 12 43.15 -6.19 28.11
CA ALA A 12 41.75 -6.53 28.01
C ALA A 12 41.13 -5.74 26.82
N GLY A 13 41.21 -6.32 25.63
CA GLY A 13 40.47 -5.84 24.46
C GLY A 13 38.97 -6.05 24.69
N GLY A 14 38.31 -5.05 25.24
CA GLY A 14 36.85 -5.04 25.36
C GLY A 14 36.22 -4.96 24.00
N CYS A 15 35.72 -6.08 23.45
CA CYS A 15 34.76 -6.06 22.35
C CYS A 15 33.50 -5.35 22.85
N LYS A 16 33.33 -4.07 22.52
CA LYS A 16 32.03 -3.42 22.69
C LYS A 16 31.01 -4.20 21.84
N PRO A 17 29.93 -4.74 22.43
CA PRO A 17 28.86 -5.30 21.63
C PRO A 17 28.36 -4.19 20.70
N LYS A 18 28.37 -4.47 19.41
CA LYS A 18 27.81 -3.57 18.40
C LYS A 18 26.33 -3.49 18.70
N ASP A 19 25.87 -2.33 19.20
CA ASP A 19 24.47 -2.06 19.48
C ASP A 19 23.71 -2.12 18.15
N THR A 20 23.08 -3.27 17.88
CA THR A 20 22.34 -3.55 16.66
C THR A 20 20.87 -3.11 16.77
N SER A 21 20.50 -2.38 17.82
CA SER A 21 19.19 -1.77 17.92
C SER A 21 19.10 -0.67 16.85
N LYS A 22 18.50 -1.01 15.70
CA LYS A 22 18.13 -0.01 14.70
C LYS A 22 17.19 0.98 15.39
N PRO A 23 17.42 2.30 15.24
CA PRO A 23 16.45 3.26 15.75
C PRO A 23 15.06 2.93 15.16
N PRO A 24 13.98 3.05 15.96
CA PRO A 24 12.65 2.81 15.46
C PRO A 24 12.40 3.76 14.29
N CYS A 25 11.80 3.27 13.20
CA CYS A 25 11.38 4.12 12.10
C CYS A 25 10.29 5.07 12.59
N GLU A 26 10.53 6.35 12.49
CA GLU A 26 9.60 7.40 12.92
C GLU A 26 8.44 7.55 11.94
N GLU A 27 8.70 7.34 10.63
CA GLU A 27 7.66 7.45 9.62
C GLU A 27 6.77 6.20 9.57
N PRO A 28 5.44 6.37 9.45
CA PRO A 28 4.54 5.24 9.23
C PRO A 28 4.85 4.59 7.87
N PRO A 29 4.70 3.25 7.74
CA PRO A 29 4.81 2.60 6.46
C PRO A 29 3.76 3.16 5.49
N ALA A 30 4.04 3.11 4.20
CA ALA A 30 3.15 3.67 3.20
C ALA A 30 3.05 2.77 1.97
N ILE A 31 1.96 2.93 1.23
CA ILE A 31 1.80 2.40 -0.12
C ILE A 31 1.64 3.55 -1.11
N GLN A 32 1.85 3.26 -2.39
CA GLN A 32 1.59 4.17 -3.49
C GLN A 32 0.31 3.74 -4.21
N ALA A 33 -0.75 4.52 -4.13
CA ALA A 33 -1.90 4.35 -5.01
C ALA A 33 -1.58 4.97 -6.37
N LEU A 34 -1.74 4.20 -7.44
CA LEU A 34 -1.62 4.61 -8.82
C LEU A 34 -3.02 4.58 -9.45
N MET A 35 -3.52 5.72 -9.86
CA MET A 35 -4.89 5.88 -10.36
C MET A 35 -4.85 6.29 -11.82
N GLN A 36 -5.44 5.49 -12.68
CA GLN A 36 -5.65 5.80 -14.10
C GLN A 36 -7.16 5.91 -14.35
N VAL A 37 -7.60 7.08 -14.78
CA VAL A 37 -9.02 7.42 -14.92
C VAL A 37 -9.33 7.66 -16.40
N SER A 38 -10.28 6.90 -16.92
CA SER A 38 -10.79 7.07 -18.28
C SER A 38 -11.38 8.47 -18.49
N ASP A 39 -11.41 8.92 -19.73
CA ASP A 39 -12.16 10.12 -20.13
C ASP A 39 -13.68 9.92 -20.02
N VAL A 40 -14.12 8.66 -19.99
CA VAL A 40 -15.53 8.27 -19.83
C VAL A 40 -15.72 7.56 -18.51
N VAL A 41 -15.84 8.31 -17.41
CA VAL A 41 -16.02 7.77 -16.05
C VAL A 41 -17.22 8.44 -15.37
N ASN A 42 -17.96 7.67 -14.56
CA ASN A 42 -19.05 8.17 -13.70
C ASN A 42 -20.02 9.10 -14.44
N VAL A 43 -20.50 8.61 -15.58
CA VAL A 43 -21.22 9.42 -16.59
C VAL A 43 -22.55 9.91 -16.04
N GLY A 44 -22.82 11.20 -16.21
CA GLY A 44 -24.10 11.84 -15.92
C GLY A 44 -25.17 11.57 -16.96
N GLU A 45 -26.40 12.03 -16.70
CA GLU A 45 -27.56 11.86 -17.62
C GLU A 45 -27.34 12.58 -18.95
N GLY A 46 -26.56 13.66 -18.97
CA GLY A 46 -26.20 14.41 -20.18
C GLY A 46 -25.01 13.80 -20.95
N GLY A 47 -24.43 12.70 -20.49
CA GLY A 47 -23.27 12.06 -21.11
C GLY A 47 -21.92 12.65 -20.68
N GLU A 48 -21.91 13.65 -19.79
CA GLU A 48 -20.72 14.24 -19.24
C GLU A 48 -20.06 13.33 -18.19
N SER A 49 -18.73 13.32 -18.15
CA SER A 49 -17.96 12.59 -17.14
C SER A 49 -17.79 13.41 -15.88
N TRP A 50 -17.98 12.76 -14.72
CA TRP A 50 -17.89 13.40 -13.41
C TRP A 50 -16.70 12.89 -12.61
N PRO A 51 -16.10 13.74 -11.75
CA PRO A 51 -15.14 13.28 -10.76
C PRO A 51 -15.73 12.17 -9.89
N THR A 52 -14.90 11.20 -9.55
CA THR A 52 -15.30 10.05 -8.74
C THR A 52 -14.55 10.08 -7.41
N THR A 53 -15.29 10.03 -6.31
CA THR A 53 -14.67 9.86 -5.00
C THR A 53 -14.29 8.40 -4.80
N LEU A 54 -13.03 8.18 -4.50
CA LEU A 54 -12.49 6.90 -4.04
C LEU A 54 -12.38 6.94 -2.52
N ILE A 55 -12.93 5.92 -1.84
CA ILE A 55 -12.71 5.72 -0.41
C ILE A 55 -11.73 4.57 -0.26
N VAL A 56 -10.59 4.83 0.36
CA VAL A 56 -9.60 3.81 0.71
C VAL A 56 -9.75 3.47 2.18
N TYR A 57 -10.24 2.28 2.46
CA TYR A 57 -10.35 1.71 3.79
C TYR A 57 -9.09 0.94 4.15
N GLN A 58 -8.62 1.11 5.37
CA GLN A 58 -7.56 0.33 5.99
C GLN A 58 -8.18 -0.67 6.94
N LEU A 59 -7.85 -1.94 6.80
CA LEU A 59 -8.42 -3.01 7.61
C LEU A 59 -7.31 -3.83 8.30
N LYS A 60 -7.57 -4.33 9.49
CA LYS A 60 -6.69 -5.29 10.20
C LYS A 60 -6.97 -6.76 9.88
N GLY A 61 -7.90 -7.02 8.99
CA GLY A 61 -8.32 -8.35 8.51
C GLY A 61 -9.00 -8.23 7.16
N ALA A 62 -9.47 -9.35 6.62
CA ALA A 62 -10.18 -9.42 5.35
C ALA A 62 -11.41 -10.33 5.39
N THR A 63 -11.84 -10.77 6.58
CA THR A 63 -12.97 -11.72 6.72
C THR A 63 -14.29 -11.14 6.22
N SER A 64 -14.45 -9.82 6.36
CA SER A 64 -15.60 -9.09 5.82
C SER A 64 -15.67 -9.13 4.28
N LEU A 65 -14.54 -9.34 3.60
CA LEU A 65 -14.48 -9.43 2.14
C LEU A 65 -14.91 -10.80 1.60
N ASP A 66 -15.05 -11.80 2.46
CA ASP A 66 -15.56 -13.13 2.10
C ASP A 66 -17.08 -13.13 1.89
N GLN A 67 -17.76 -12.05 2.30
CA GLN A 67 -19.19 -11.84 2.12
C GLN A 67 -19.46 -10.86 0.98
N PRO A 68 -20.62 -10.98 0.31
CA PRO A 68 -21.05 -9.96 -0.64
C PRO A 68 -21.16 -8.59 0.05
N LEU A 69 -20.47 -7.61 -0.47
CA LEU A 69 -20.53 -6.24 0.04
C LEU A 69 -21.71 -5.48 -0.57
N ASP A 70 -22.46 -4.76 0.26
CA ASP A 70 -23.50 -3.85 -0.21
C ASP A 70 -22.86 -2.49 -0.55
N PRO A 71 -22.94 -2.03 -1.81
CA PRO A 71 -22.30 -0.79 -2.22
C PRO A 71 -22.83 0.44 -1.50
N VAL A 72 -24.12 0.50 -1.18
CA VAL A 72 -24.71 1.65 -0.49
C VAL A 72 -24.27 1.66 0.98
N ALA A 73 -24.36 0.52 1.65
CA ALA A 73 -23.95 0.41 3.05
C ALA A 73 -22.48 0.75 3.24
N ILE A 74 -21.60 0.32 2.33
CA ILE A 74 -20.16 0.58 2.47
C ILE A 74 -19.78 2.04 2.19
N GLU A 75 -20.49 2.70 1.29
CA GLU A 75 -20.26 4.12 1.01
C GLU A 75 -20.74 5.04 2.13
N GLU A 76 -21.84 4.70 2.77
CA GLU A 76 -22.46 5.51 3.82
C GLU A 76 -21.94 5.15 5.22
N GLN A 77 -21.76 3.86 5.48
CA GLN A 77 -21.48 3.31 6.81
C GLN A 77 -20.34 2.29 6.80
N GLY A 78 -19.33 2.47 5.96
CA GLY A 78 -18.26 1.50 5.78
C GLY A 78 -17.53 1.11 7.08
N GLU A 79 -17.44 2.03 8.05
CA GLU A 79 -16.90 1.74 9.38
C GLU A 79 -17.72 0.67 10.11
N ALA A 80 -19.05 0.77 10.02
CA ALA A 80 -19.95 -0.22 10.62
C ALA A 80 -19.97 -1.54 9.84
N VAL A 81 -19.85 -1.48 8.50
CA VAL A 81 -19.79 -2.66 7.64
C VAL A 81 -18.54 -3.50 7.92
N PHE A 82 -17.38 -2.86 8.07
CA PHE A 82 -16.14 -3.54 8.41
C PHE A 82 -16.00 -3.84 9.91
N GLY A 83 -16.78 -3.17 10.78
CA GLY A 83 -16.84 -3.42 12.20
C GLY A 83 -15.45 -3.47 12.87
N ASP A 84 -15.16 -4.58 13.54
CA ASP A 84 -13.89 -4.75 14.25
C ASP A 84 -12.66 -4.77 13.31
N GLU A 85 -12.83 -5.02 12.02
CA GLU A 85 -11.72 -4.99 11.05
C GLU A 85 -11.35 -3.58 10.61
N PHE A 86 -12.24 -2.60 10.80
CA PHE A 86 -11.96 -1.20 10.42
C PHE A 86 -10.81 -0.62 11.23
N VAL A 87 -9.90 0.08 10.54
CA VAL A 87 -8.74 0.75 11.15
C VAL A 87 -8.75 2.24 10.85
N ASP A 88 -8.94 2.61 9.56
CA ASP A 88 -8.90 3.99 9.09
C ASP A 88 -9.51 4.10 7.70
N LYS A 89 -9.85 5.33 7.29
CA LYS A 89 -10.27 5.60 5.92
C LYS A 89 -9.69 6.91 5.40
N ARG A 90 -9.57 6.98 4.08
CA ARG A 90 -9.17 8.20 3.37
C ARG A 90 -9.97 8.34 2.09
N GLU A 91 -10.41 9.56 1.80
CA GLU A 91 -11.05 9.89 0.52
C GLU A 91 -10.05 10.55 -0.43
N ILE A 92 -10.16 10.20 -1.71
CA ILE A 92 -9.37 10.75 -2.81
C ILE A 92 -10.34 11.06 -3.95
N VAL A 93 -10.23 12.24 -4.54
CA VAL A 93 -11.03 12.60 -5.71
C VAL A 93 -10.23 12.30 -6.97
N ALA A 94 -10.80 11.44 -7.81
CA ALA A 94 -10.25 11.07 -9.12
C ALA A 94 -10.98 11.84 -10.22
N TYR A 95 -10.24 12.57 -11.04
CA TYR A 95 -10.81 13.38 -12.13
C TYR A 95 -10.76 12.60 -13.45
N PRO A 96 -11.77 12.80 -14.34
CA PRO A 96 -11.76 12.20 -15.67
C PRO A 96 -10.48 12.54 -16.45
N LYS A 97 -9.98 11.58 -17.23
CA LYS A 97 -8.82 11.73 -18.10
C LYS A 97 -7.53 12.09 -17.36
N THR A 98 -7.35 11.62 -16.13
CA THR A 98 -6.11 11.81 -15.37
C THR A 98 -5.39 10.51 -15.07
N SER A 99 -4.08 10.64 -14.82
CA SER A 99 -3.24 9.60 -14.23
C SER A 99 -2.53 10.22 -13.04
N ASP A 100 -2.95 9.84 -11.85
CA ASP A 100 -2.51 10.44 -10.59
C ASP A 100 -1.90 9.40 -9.65
N LYS A 101 -1.06 9.86 -8.74
CA LYS A 101 -0.50 9.03 -7.67
C LYS A 101 -0.71 9.66 -6.30
N ALA A 102 -1.01 8.82 -5.31
CA ALA A 102 -1.20 9.25 -3.93
C ALA A 102 -0.44 8.34 -2.96
N LYS A 103 0.37 8.93 -2.09
CA LYS A 103 1.00 8.20 -0.97
C LYS A 103 -0.06 8.02 0.12
N ILE A 104 -0.29 6.78 0.55
CA ILE A 104 -1.21 6.41 1.62
C ILE A 104 -0.39 5.89 2.80
N ALA A 105 -0.34 6.67 3.88
CA ALA A 105 0.27 6.23 5.13
C ALA A 105 -0.60 5.15 5.78
N LEU A 106 0.04 4.07 6.21
CA LEU A 106 -0.65 2.94 6.83
C LEU A 106 -0.61 3.06 8.35
N LYS A 107 -1.73 2.73 9.00
CA LYS A 107 -1.73 2.51 10.44
C LYS A 107 -0.97 1.21 10.76
N PRO A 108 -0.33 1.11 11.93
CA PRO A 108 0.55 -0.02 12.26
C PRO A 108 -0.09 -1.41 12.16
N ILE A 109 -1.39 -1.51 12.38
CA ILE A 109 -2.16 -2.75 12.37
C ILE A 109 -2.83 -3.06 11.04
N THR A 110 -2.63 -2.22 10.02
CA THR A 110 -3.24 -2.41 8.70
C THR A 110 -2.62 -3.59 7.98
N THR A 111 -3.46 -4.55 7.60
CA THR A 111 -3.07 -5.74 6.83
C THR A 111 -3.72 -5.78 5.44
N HIS A 112 -4.82 -5.07 5.25
CA HIS A 112 -5.56 -5.02 3.99
C HIS A 112 -6.03 -3.61 3.68
N LEU A 113 -6.16 -3.35 2.38
CA LEU A 113 -6.76 -2.13 1.84
C LEU A 113 -7.93 -2.52 0.96
N VAL A 114 -8.99 -1.73 1.05
CA VAL A 114 -10.13 -1.81 0.14
C VAL A 114 -10.34 -0.43 -0.44
N VAL A 115 -10.32 -0.32 -1.76
CA VAL A 115 -10.68 0.91 -2.46
C VAL A 115 -12.08 0.76 -3.06
N VAL A 116 -12.94 1.70 -2.75
CA VAL A 116 -14.34 1.77 -3.19
C VAL A 116 -14.51 3.01 -4.05
N ALA A 117 -15.11 2.86 -5.22
CA ALA A 117 -15.45 3.99 -6.07
C ALA A 117 -16.94 4.37 -5.90
N LYS A 118 -17.20 5.62 -5.55
CA LYS A 118 -18.56 6.17 -5.51
C LYS A 118 -19.07 6.43 -6.93
N LEU A 119 -19.43 5.36 -7.62
CA LEU A 119 -19.97 5.40 -8.97
C LEU A 119 -21.49 5.60 -8.95
N ARG A 120 -22.03 6.37 -9.89
CA ARG A 120 -23.49 6.56 -10.06
C ARG A 120 -24.19 5.26 -10.44
N GLU A 121 -23.58 4.50 -11.34
CA GLU A 121 -24.00 3.15 -11.68
C GLU A 121 -22.93 2.17 -11.25
N LYS A 122 -23.32 1.08 -10.63
CA LYS A 122 -22.44 0.01 -10.19
C LYS A 122 -22.83 -1.30 -10.84
N ILE A 123 -21.88 -1.96 -11.50
CA ILE A 123 -22.11 -3.21 -12.20
C ILE A 123 -21.47 -4.35 -11.40
N GLY A 124 -22.29 -5.26 -10.89
CA GLY A 124 -21.82 -6.42 -10.12
C GLY A 124 -20.93 -6.02 -8.95
N SER A 125 -19.73 -6.58 -8.88
CA SER A 125 -18.68 -6.27 -7.87
C SER A 125 -17.58 -5.34 -8.39
N ALA A 126 -17.69 -4.83 -9.62
CA ALA A 126 -16.66 -3.98 -10.24
C ALA A 126 -16.70 -2.51 -9.78
N TRP A 127 -17.04 -2.27 -8.53
CA TRP A 127 -17.05 -0.95 -7.89
C TRP A 127 -16.05 -0.85 -6.73
N TYR A 128 -15.38 -1.96 -6.40
CA TYR A 128 -14.31 -1.97 -5.40
C TYR A 128 -13.18 -2.90 -5.83
N ALA A 129 -12.00 -2.68 -5.25
CA ALA A 129 -10.86 -3.58 -5.35
C ALA A 129 -10.19 -3.69 -3.99
N SER A 130 -9.46 -4.78 -3.76
CA SER A 130 -8.77 -5.01 -2.50
C SER A 130 -7.32 -5.43 -2.72
N MET A 131 -6.50 -5.21 -1.69
CA MET A 131 -5.09 -5.58 -1.68
C MET A 131 -4.65 -5.98 -0.27
N ALA A 132 -4.01 -7.13 -0.12
CA ALA A 132 -3.27 -7.45 1.09
C ALA A 132 -1.98 -6.60 1.14
N VAL A 133 -1.73 -5.94 2.25
CA VAL A 133 -0.47 -5.21 2.48
C VAL A 133 0.65 -6.23 2.71
N PRO A 134 1.77 -6.17 1.96
CA PRO A 134 2.90 -7.07 2.20
C PRO A 134 3.42 -6.94 3.63
N GLN A 135 3.61 -8.08 4.31
CA GLN A 135 3.96 -8.12 5.75
C GLN A 135 5.24 -7.37 6.12
N ASN A 136 6.22 -7.37 5.23
CA ASN A 136 7.53 -6.73 5.43
C ASN A 136 7.58 -5.26 4.96
N THR A 137 6.45 -4.68 4.53
CA THR A 137 6.42 -3.30 4.01
C THR A 137 7.10 -2.29 4.95
N ARG A 138 6.83 -2.37 6.25
CA ARG A 138 7.43 -1.48 7.24
C ARG A 138 8.95 -1.69 7.35
N ASP A 139 9.38 -2.94 7.47
CA ASP A 139 10.79 -3.28 7.67
C ASP A 139 11.64 -2.92 6.45
N ASP A 140 11.12 -3.16 5.25
CA ASP A 140 11.79 -2.83 4.00
C ASP A 140 11.94 -1.31 3.82
N GLN A 141 10.89 -0.54 4.10
CA GLN A 141 10.94 0.91 4.05
C GLN A 141 11.87 1.49 5.11
N CYS A 142 11.83 0.97 6.33
CA CYS A 142 12.75 1.35 7.39
C CYS A 142 14.20 1.06 7.02
N ALA A 143 14.47 -0.10 6.45
CA ALA A 143 15.82 -0.49 6.05
C ALA A 143 16.34 0.41 4.92
N ALA A 144 15.51 0.82 3.97
CA ALA A 144 15.88 1.76 2.91
C ALA A 144 16.22 3.14 3.50
N THR A 145 15.34 3.69 4.34
CA THR A 145 15.57 4.99 5.02
C THR A 145 16.85 4.98 5.83
N ALA A 146 17.14 3.88 6.57
CA ALA A 146 18.37 3.76 7.35
C ALA A 146 19.66 3.74 6.49
N ARG A 147 19.55 3.41 5.21
CA ARG A 147 20.64 3.48 4.22
C ARG A 147 20.71 4.80 3.46
N GLY A 148 19.77 5.72 3.71
CA GLY A 148 19.63 6.96 2.93
C GLY A 148 19.10 6.73 1.51
N GLU A 149 18.40 5.61 1.27
CA GLU A 149 17.79 5.24 0.00
C GLU A 149 16.31 5.61 -0.01
N GLU A 150 15.78 5.94 -1.19
CA GLU A 150 14.33 6.07 -1.36
C GLU A 150 13.65 4.70 -1.23
N ALA A 151 12.66 4.62 -0.34
CA ALA A 151 11.95 3.38 -0.11
C ALA A 151 11.00 3.06 -1.27
N VAL A 152 11.17 1.88 -1.87
CA VAL A 152 10.23 1.38 -2.87
C VAL A 152 8.95 0.93 -2.16
N MET A 153 7.83 1.57 -2.50
CA MET A 153 6.53 1.29 -1.90
C MET A 153 5.77 0.20 -2.67
N PRO A 154 4.98 -0.66 -1.98
CA PRO A 154 3.97 -1.46 -2.66
C PRO A 154 2.97 -0.55 -3.38
N CYS A 155 2.47 -0.99 -4.54
CA CYS A 155 1.50 -0.23 -5.30
C CYS A 155 0.10 -0.83 -5.19
N LEU A 156 -0.88 0.03 -4.97
CA LEU A 156 -2.29 -0.22 -5.16
C LEU A 156 -2.70 0.36 -6.51
N TYR A 157 -3.10 -0.50 -7.44
CA TYR A 157 -3.52 -0.10 -8.78
C TYR A 157 -5.02 0.17 -8.79
N VAL A 158 -5.44 1.26 -9.41
CA VAL A 158 -6.83 1.67 -9.56
C VAL A 158 -7.05 2.17 -10.98
N ALA A 159 -7.76 1.41 -11.77
CA ALA A 159 -8.26 1.85 -13.07
C ALA A 159 -9.77 2.14 -12.95
N LEU A 160 -10.18 3.34 -13.32
CA LEU A 160 -11.57 3.76 -13.36
C LEU A 160 -12.02 3.87 -14.82
N GLU A 161 -12.98 3.07 -15.15
CA GLU A 161 -13.70 3.09 -16.42
C GLU A 161 -15.12 3.65 -16.22
N ARG A 162 -15.97 3.61 -17.23
CA ARG A 162 -17.32 4.21 -17.24
C ARG A 162 -18.10 3.98 -15.93
N SER A 163 -18.26 2.73 -15.53
CA SER A 163 -19.04 2.30 -14.35
C SER A 163 -18.31 1.22 -13.55
N GLU A 164 -16.99 1.14 -13.74
CA GLU A 164 -16.19 0.05 -13.18
C GLU A 164 -14.89 0.57 -12.55
N LEU A 165 -14.50 -0.09 -11.47
CA LEU A 165 -13.18 0.00 -10.87
C LEU A 165 -12.48 -1.37 -11.00
N ALA A 166 -11.31 -1.38 -11.60
CA ALA A 166 -10.45 -2.54 -11.66
C ALA A 166 -9.10 -2.28 -11.00
N GLY A 167 -8.46 -3.30 -10.44
CA GLY A 167 -7.13 -3.15 -9.85
C GLY A 167 -6.92 -3.98 -8.59
N GLY A 168 -6.24 -3.39 -7.61
CA GLY A 168 -5.78 -4.07 -6.39
C GLY A 168 -4.26 -4.21 -6.35
N ALA A 169 -3.75 -5.39 -5.96
CA ALA A 169 -2.31 -5.65 -5.87
C ALA A 169 -1.61 -5.77 -7.24
N PHE A 170 -2.37 -5.91 -8.32
CA PHE A 170 -1.86 -6.07 -9.68
C PHE A 170 -2.48 -5.03 -10.61
N ALA A 171 -1.68 -4.56 -11.55
CA ALA A 171 -2.17 -3.68 -12.60
C ALA A 171 -3.19 -4.43 -13.49
N PRO A 172 -4.40 -3.89 -13.69
CA PRO A 172 -5.36 -4.50 -14.57
C PRO A 172 -4.92 -4.41 -16.05
N ALA A 173 -5.60 -5.14 -16.91
CA ALA A 173 -5.33 -5.09 -18.35
C ALA A 173 -5.48 -3.66 -18.88
N GLY A 174 -4.55 -3.20 -19.71
CA GLY A 174 -4.57 -1.84 -20.27
C GLY A 174 -4.03 -0.73 -19.36
N PHE A 175 -3.63 -1.05 -18.13
CA PHE A 175 -3.04 -0.06 -17.21
C PHE A 175 -1.63 0.34 -17.68
N ASP A 176 -1.43 1.62 -17.96
CA ASP A 176 -0.14 2.14 -18.43
C ASP A 176 0.73 2.62 -17.25
N LEU A 177 1.68 1.79 -16.86
CA LEU A 177 2.63 2.13 -15.79
C LEU A 177 3.62 3.24 -16.17
N SER A 178 3.85 3.46 -17.46
CA SER A 178 4.88 4.41 -17.91
C SER A 178 4.55 5.86 -17.57
N VAL A 179 3.27 6.18 -17.41
CA VAL A 179 2.82 7.54 -17.09
C VAL A 179 3.06 7.95 -15.64
N PHE A 180 3.43 7.01 -14.75
CA PHE A 180 3.55 7.29 -13.31
C PHE A 180 4.98 7.60 -12.83
N GLU A 181 6.00 7.33 -13.66
CA GLU A 181 7.40 7.53 -13.30
C GLU A 181 7.74 7.02 -11.88
N THR A 182 7.26 5.82 -11.53
CA THR A 182 7.42 5.26 -10.19
C THR A 182 7.77 3.77 -10.24
N LEU A 183 8.53 3.32 -9.25
CA LEU A 183 8.85 1.92 -9.05
C LEU A 183 7.94 1.35 -7.96
N CYS A 184 7.27 0.25 -8.28
CA CYS A 184 6.46 -0.49 -7.32
C CYS A 184 7.23 -1.69 -6.77
N ALA A 185 7.16 -1.92 -5.47
CA ALA A 185 7.63 -3.17 -4.88
C ALA A 185 6.80 -4.34 -5.44
N ALA A 186 7.49 -5.42 -5.82
CA ALA A 186 6.81 -6.61 -6.31
C ALA A 186 5.86 -7.16 -5.23
N PRO A 187 4.62 -7.54 -5.59
CA PRO A 187 3.70 -8.15 -4.64
C PRO A 187 4.32 -9.41 -4.05
N SER A 188 4.19 -9.57 -2.72
CA SER A 188 4.69 -10.73 -1.99
C SER A 188 3.96 -11.99 -2.50
N GLY A 189 4.71 -12.92 -3.13
CA GLY A 189 4.16 -14.20 -3.63
C GLY A 189 4.64 -14.62 -5.01
N GLN A 190 5.19 -13.74 -5.81
CA GLN A 190 5.82 -14.16 -7.07
C GLN A 190 7.22 -14.72 -6.79
N LYS A 191 7.32 -16.05 -6.51
CA LYS A 191 8.59 -16.76 -6.65
C LYS A 191 9.06 -16.56 -8.10
N LYS A 192 10.17 -15.84 -8.30
CA LYS A 192 10.84 -15.74 -9.60
C LYS A 192 11.02 -17.14 -10.15
N LYS A 193 10.22 -17.51 -11.16
CA LYS A 193 10.45 -18.74 -11.93
C LYS A 193 11.85 -18.62 -12.52
N LYS A 194 12.84 -19.37 -11.98
CA LYS A 194 14.16 -19.47 -12.57
C LYS A 194 13.95 -19.91 -14.03
N ARG A 195 14.34 -19.08 -15.00
CA ARG A 195 14.43 -19.50 -16.39
C ARG A 195 15.41 -20.68 -16.42
N PRO A 196 15.04 -21.83 -16.96
CA PRO A 196 15.99 -22.90 -17.22
C PRO A 196 17.03 -22.41 -18.23
N LYS A 197 18.31 -22.70 -17.94
CA LYS A 197 19.44 -22.44 -18.85
C LYS A 197 19.39 -23.38 -20.04
#